data_db42ca8547f8845bddc3adaeee8e1061
#
_entry.id   db42ca8547f8845bddc3adaeee8e1061
#
_cell.length_a   1.000
_cell.length_b   1.000
_cell.length_c   1.000
_cell.angle_alpha   90.00
_cell.angle_beta   90.00
_cell.angle_gamma   90.00
#
_symmetry.space_group_name_H-M   'P 1'
#
loop_
_entity.id
_entity.type
_entity.pdbx_description
1 polymer ?
#
loop_
_entity_poly.entity_id
_entity_poly.type
_entity_poly.pdbx_seq_one_letter_code
_entity_poly.pdbx_strand_id
1 'polypeptide(L)'
;MNSDGPAITYFFTTFPKTTEMFLQREVAALRQKGVRLRIHSMWGGGGAFRGIEVESFNKWRLLELFWLIPYESWRRPQVLKQLLHGLATRRAPSWINFWENMLGAGFACLYARAFRRAPPQLIHAAWGGGPATAAWLLWRLDGHRFSAGAHAYDVFEHGGDWWLKEKLEAAVFVHTSTELARQELIARGLPPERVVCIRSGLERLPALKALHASRVPLHVLSLARLVEKKGLDRQLRIYAALRAAGVEFTARIVGDGPLRPKLESLAGSLGVADLVTFVGQVPPQEVWEHLEWADVLLHTGVVAPSGDRDGLPNVIAEAMAAGVPVVTSPTAGTTEAVSDGVTGIVLPVDRPEAWVGALRRLSHDDPLCESLRRPARKWIEDNFDVRSNTERLLVRLEAAAAP
;
A
#
# COMPACT_ATOMS: atom_id res chain seq x y z
N MET A 1 31.41 -1.18 -17.13
CA MET A 1 30.68 -1.67 -15.95
C MET A 1 29.69 -2.71 -16.45
N ASN A 2 29.94 -3.97 -16.14
CA ASN A 2 29.11 -5.08 -16.62
C ASN A 2 27.68 -4.94 -16.12
N SER A 3 26.74 -4.87 -17.05
CA SER A 3 25.30 -4.71 -16.83
C SER A 3 24.60 -6.05 -16.51
N ASP A 4 25.18 -6.85 -15.63
CA ASP A 4 24.70 -8.23 -15.37
C ASP A 4 23.81 -8.36 -14.13
N GLY A 5 23.07 -7.31 -13.79
CA GLY A 5 22.03 -7.43 -12.77
C GLY A 5 20.92 -8.42 -13.20
N PRO A 6 20.19 -9.00 -12.23
CA PRO A 6 19.15 -9.98 -12.53
C PRO A 6 18.07 -9.40 -13.44
N ALA A 7 17.51 -10.25 -14.32
CA ALA A 7 16.40 -9.88 -15.19
C ALA A 7 15.08 -10.27 -14.50
N ILE A 8 14.36 -9.28 -14.00
CA ILE A 8 13.10 -9.49 -13.27
C ILE A 8 11.92 -9.01 -14.12
N THR A 9 10.93 -9.87 -14.28
CA THR A 9 9.69 -9.53 -14.95
C THR A 9 8.62 -9.19 -13.91
N TYR A 10 8.22 -7.91 -13.83
CA TYR A 10 7.21 -7.43 -12.90
C TYR A 10 5.81 -7.49 -13.50
N PHE A 11 4.85 -7.97 -12.70
CA PHE A 11 3.43 -7.98 -13.03
C PHE A 11 2.67 -7.03 -12.12
N PHE A 12 1.94 -6.10 -12.73
CA PHE A 12 1.02 -5.17 -12.06
C PHE A 12 -0.39 -5.32 -12.62
N THR A 13 -1.41 -5.07 -11.82
CA THR A 13 -2.76 -4.88 -12.34
C THR A 13 -2.79 -3.64 -13.23
N THR A 14 -2.31 -2.50 -12.71
CA THR A 14 -2.15 -1.24 -13.43
C THR A 14 -0.86 -0.55 -13.00
N PHE A 15 -0.02 -0.13 -13.96
CA PHE A 15 1.22 0.61 -13.66
C PHE A 15 1.56 1.60 -14.79
N PRO A 16 2.02 2.83 -14.47
CA PRO A 16 2.10 3.44 -13.14
C PRO A 16 0.71 3.87 -12.63
N LYS A 17 0.53 3.92 -11.30
CA LYS A 17 -0.71 4.35 -10.67
C LYS A 17 -0.42 5.32 -9.54
N THR A 18 -1.01 6.52 -9.58
CA THR A 18 -0.72 7.63 -8.65
C THR A 18 -0.98 7.29 -7.18
N THR A 19 -1.91 6.38 -6.91
CA THR A 19 -2.22 5.92 -5.53
C THR A 19 -1.25 4.86 -4.99
N GLU A 20 -0.32 4.38 -5.82
CA GLU A 20 0.62 3.31 -5.49
C GLU A 20 2.08 3.80 -5.61
N MET A 21 2.35 4.99 -5.07
CA MET A 21 3.68 5.63 -5.12
C MET A 21 4.80 4.76 -4.54
N PHE A 22 4.49 3.92 -3.56
CA PHE A 22 5.48 3.04 -2.94
C PHE A 22 6.05 2.02 -3.92
N LEU A 23 5.21 1.43 -4.79
CA LEU A 23 5.67 0.52 -5.86
C LEU A 23 6.45 1.27 -6.94
N GLN A 24 6.08 2.51 -7.24
CA GLN A 24 6.85 3.32 -8.18
C GLN A 24 8.24 3.65 -7.64
N ARG A 25 8.36 3.94 -6.33
CA ARG A 25 9.64 4.15 -5.64
C ARG A 25 10.50 2.88 -5.65
N GLU A 26 9.91 1.72 -5.38
CA GLU A 26 10.57 0.42 -5.42
C GLU A 26 11.14 0.11 -6.82
N VAL A 27 10.31 0.20 -7.85
CA VAL A 27 10.73 -0.03 -9.25
C VAL A 27 11.86 0.92 -9.66
N ALA A 28 11.74 2.21 -9.30
CA ALA A 28 12.77 3.20 -9.60
C ALA A 28 14.10 2.90 -8.90
N ALA A 29 14.05 2.51 -7.64
CA ALA A 29 15.23 2.19 -6.84
C ALA A 29 15.91 0.89 -7.31
N LEU A 30 15.15 -0.15 -7.67
CA LEU A 30 15.70 -1.37 -8.30
C LEU A 30 16.40 -1.06 -9.61
N ARG A 31 15.81 -0.18 -10.45
CA ARG A 31 16.44 0.27 -11.71
C ARG A 31 17.77 0.99 -11.46
N GLN A 32 17.82 1.86 -10.44
CA GLN A 32 19.07 2.56 -10.06
C GLN A 32 20.15 1.60 -9.56
N LYS A 33 19.77 0.46 -8.99
CA LYS A 33 20.66 -0.64 -8.57
C LYS A 33 21.13 -1.54 -9.73
N GLY A 34 20.71 -1.26 -10.97
CA GLY A 34 21.14 -2.01 -12.17
C GLY A 34 20.29 -3.24 -12.49
N VAL A 35 19.16 -3.45 -11.81
CA VAL A 35 18.22 -4.54 -12.13
C VAL A 35 17.62 -4.31 -13.52
N ARG A 36 17.63 -5.33 -14.36
CA ARG A 36 16.96 -5.31 -15.67
C ARG A 36 15.48 -5.63 -15.48
N LEU A 37 14.65 -4.58 -15.55
CA LEU A 37 13.22 -4.68 -15.32
C LEU A 37 12.45 -4.76 -16.63
N ARG A 38 11.57 -5.76 -16.75
CA ARG A 38 10.51 -5.84 -17.75
C ARG A 38 9.17 -5.74 -17.02
N ILE A 39 8.36 -4.74 -17.35
CA ILE A 39 7.12 -4.44 -16.62
C ILE A 39 5.92 -4.72 -17.50
N HIS A 40 5.00 -5.54 -16.99
CA HIS A 40 3.70 -5.78 -17.60
C HIS A 40 2.60 -5.17 -16.75
N SER A 41 1.77 -4.33 -17.36
CA SER A 41 0.54 -3.80 -16.78
C SER A 41 -0.65 -4.52 -17.39
N MET A 42 -1.39 -5.28 -16.59
CA MET A 42 -2.45 -6.17 -17.07
C MET A 42 -3.75 -5.43 -17.42
N TRP A 43 -3.96 -4.24 -16.85
CA TRP A 43 -5.18 -3.47 -17.10
C TRP A 43 -4.92 -1.97 -17.05
N GLY A 44 -4.78 -1.36 -18.23
CA GLY A 44 -4.46 0.07 -18.34
C GLY A 44 -2.98 0.37 -18.04
N GLY A 45 -2.68 1.64 -17.81
CA GLY A 45 -1.27 2.06 -17.69
C GLY A 45 -0.53 1.94 -19.01
N GLY A 46 0.78 1.67 -18.93
CA GLY A 46 1.64 1.52 -20.11
C GLY A 46 2.45 2.79 -20.42
N GLY A 47 3.18 2.76 -21.53
CA GLY A 47 4.10 3.83 -21.91
C GLY A 47 5.49 3.67 -21.29
N ALA A 48 6.12 4.75 -20.87
CA ALA A 48 7.44 4.73 -20.24
C ALA A 48 7.38 5.29 -18.82
N PHE A 49 7.98 4.58 -17.89
CA PHE A 49 8.17 5.04 -16.51
C PHE A 49 9.66 5.16 -16.19
N ARG A 50 10.17 6.37 -16.01
CA ARG A 50 11.60 6.65 -15.72
C ARG A 50 12.56 5.90 -16.66
N GLY A 51 12.23 5.85 -17.96
CA GLY A 51 13.03 5.16 -18.98
C GLY A 51 12.89 3.63 -19.01
N ILE A 52 11.94 3.06 -18.28
CA ILE A 52 11.56 1.65 -18.35
C ILE A 52 10.29 1.56 -19.19
N GLU A 53 10.32 0.72 -20.23
CA GLU A 53 9.12 0.43 -21.03
C GLU A 53 8.13 -0.40 -20.20
N VAL A 54 6.86 0.04 -20.20
CA VAL A 54 5.75 -0.65 -19.54
C VAL A 54 4.86 -1.26 -20.61
N GLU A 55 4.92 -2.57 -20.75
CA GLU A 55 4.07 -3.29 -21.66
C GLU A 55 2.63 -3.37 -21.11
N SER A 56 1.69 -2.73 -21.80
CA SER A 56 0.27 -2.99 -21.60
C SER A 56 -0.26 -3.81 -22.76
N PHE A 57 -1.14 -4.76 -22.51
CA PHE A 57 -1.71 -5.53 -23.61
C PHE A 57 -2.89 -4.82 -24.27
N ASN A 58 -3.01 -5.03 -25.59
CA ASN A 58 -4.20 -4.58 -26.31
C ASN A 58 -5.43 -5.42 -25.88
N LYS A 59 -6.50 -4.75 -25.45
CA LYS A 59 -7.74 -5.41 -24.99
C LYS A 59 -8.37 -6.33 -26.04
N TRP A 60 -8.18 -6.07 -27.32
CA TRP A 60 -8.61 -6.97 -28.40
C TRP A 60 -7.98 -8.35 -28.32
N ARG A 61 -6.83 -8.49 -27.69
CA ARG A 61 -6.19 -9.78 -27.46
C ARG A 61 -6.99 -10.68 -26.50
N LEU A 62 -7.96 -10.16 -25.77
CA LEU A 62 -8.88 -11.00 -24.98
C LEU A 62 -9.68 -11.98 -25.89
N LEU A 63 -9.89 -11.64 -27.16
CA LEU A 63 -10.50 -12.56 -28.12
C LEU A 63 -9.61 -13.80 -28.38
N GLU A 64 -8.28 -13.68 -28.21
CA GLU A 64 -7.36 -14.81 -28.34
C GLU A 64 -7.63 -15.90 -27.29
N LEU A 65 -8.25 -15.54 -26.15
CA LEU A 65 -8.60 -16.49 -25.08
C LEU A 65 -9.56 -17.58 -25.53
N PHE A 66 -10.37 -17.33 -26.56
CA PHE A 66 -11.30 -18.30 -27.11
C PHE A 66 -10.61 -19.60 -27.57
N TRP A 67 -9.39 -19.52 -28.09
CA TRP A 67 -8.59 -20.68 -28.50
C TRP A 67 -7.41 -20.95 -27.55
N LEU A 68 -6.88 -19.95 -26.86
CA LEU A 68 -5.75 -20.15 -25.96
C LEU A 68 -6.15 -20.92 -24.69
N ILE A 69 -7.33 -20.65 -24.12
CA ILE A 69 -7.82 -21.41 -22.96
C ILE A 69 -8.00 -22.89 -23.30
N PRO A 70 -8.74 -23.28 -24.37
CA PRO A 70 -8.80 -24.66 -24.81
C PRO A 70 -7.44 -25.30 -25.08
N TYR A 71 -6.53 -24.58 -25.74
CA TYR A 71 -5.18 -25.06 -26.04
C TYR A 71 -4.35 -25.33 -24.77
N GLU A 72 -4.28 -24.38 -23.83
CA GLU A 72 -3.54 -24.59 -22.58
C GLU A 72 -4.21 -25.65 -21.70
N SER A 73 -5.54 -25.74 -21.72
CA SER A 73 -6.31 -26.78 -21.06
C SER A 73 -5.99 -28.18 -21.59
N TRP A 74 -5.88 -28.32 -22.91
CA TRP A 74 -5.47 -29.56 -23.56
C TRP A 74 -4.01 -29.93 -23.22
N ARG A 75 -3.12 -28.96 -23.19
CA ARG A 75 -1.70 -29.16 -22.81
C ARG A 75 -1.54 -29.59 -21.33
N ARG A 76 -2.36 -29.03 -20.44
CA ARG A 76 -2.26 -29.22 -18.99
C ARG A 76 -3.64 -29.54 -18.39
N PRO A 77 -4.25 -30.68 -18.71
CA PRO A 77 -5.62 -30.98 -18.27
C PRO A 77 -5.75 -31.06 -16.75
N GLN A 78 -4.68 -31.42 -16.04
CA GLN A 78 -4.70 -31.43 -14.57
C GLN A 78 -4.80 -30.02 -13.96
N VAL A 79 -4.19 -29.02 -14.57
CA VAL A 79 -4.31 -27.62 -14.14
C VAL A 79 -5.75 -27.15 -14.31
N LEU A 80 -6.35 -27.40 -15.48
CA LEU A 80 -7.76 -27.10 -15.71
C LEU A 80 -8.67 -27.77 -14.69
N LYS A 81 -8.52 -29.10 -14.48
CA LYS A 81 -9.34 -29.85 -13.54
C LYS A 81 -9.29 -29.26 -12.13
N GLN A 82 -8.10 -28.87 -11.66
CA GLN A 82 -7.93 -28.27 -10.34
C GLN A 82 -8.51 -26.85 -10.26
N LEU A 83 -8.39 -26.06 -11.33
CA LEU A 83 -9.03 -24.74 -11.39
C LEU A 83 -10.54 -24.84 -11.36
N LEU A 84 -11.14 -25.74 -12.17
CA LEU A 84 -12.57 -25.99 -12.19
C LEU A 84 -13.08 -26.50 -10.83
N HIS A 85 -12.33 -27.41 -10.20
CA HIS A 85 -12.66 -27.86 -8.85
C HIS A 85 -12.61 -26.69 -7.84
N GLY A 86 -11.56 -25.85 -7.91
CA GLY A 86 -11.46 -24.68 -7.07
C GLY A 86 -12.57 -23.66 -7.30
N LEU A 87 -12.95 -23.42 -8.55
CA LEU A 87 -14.09 -22.56 -8.90
C LEU A 87 -15.42 -23.10 -8.35
N ALA A 88 -15.60 -24.42 -8.38
CA ALA A 88 -16.81 -25.07 -7.87
C ALA A 88 -16.88 -25.09 -6.32
N THR A 89 -15.73 -25.15 -5.64
CA THR A 89 -15.65 -25.36 -4.19
C THR A 89 -15.37 -24.07 -3.40
N ARG A 90 -14.88 -23.01 -4.04
CA ARG A 90 -14.44 -21.78 -3.38
C ARG A 90 -15.10 -20.55 -4.04
N ARG A 91 -15.85 -19.82 -3.26
CA ARG A 91 -16.42 -18.54 -3.70
C ARG A 91 -15.35 -17.45 -3.65
N ALA A 92 -15.34 -16.59 -4.66
CA ALA A 92 -14.53 -15.38 -4.63
C ALA A 92 -15.01 -14.45 -3.49
N PRO A 93 -14.11 -13.81 -2.75
CA PRO A 93 -14.45 -12.93 -1.65
C PRO A 93 -15.35 -11.76 -2.05
N SER A 94 -15.15 -11.22 -3.26
CA SER A 94 -15.96 -10.16 -3.84
C SER A 94 -16.02 -10.29 -5.37
N TRP A 95 -16.94 -9.55 -5.99
CA TRP A 95 -17.04 -9.46 -7.44
C TRP A 95 -15.79 -8.85 -8.10
N ILE A 96 -15.23 -7.82 -7.48
CA ILE A 96 -13.98 -7.20 -7.96
C ILE A 96 -12.85 -8.21 -7.90
N ASN A 97 -12.70 -8.90 -6.77
CA ASN A 97 -11.69 -9.93 -6.58
C ASN A 97 -11.80 -11.06 -7.59
N PHE A 98 -13.03 -11.50 -7.90
CA PHE A 98 -13.28 -12.48 -8.98
C PHE A 98 -12.70 -12.00 -10.31
N TRP A 99 -13.05 -10.79 -10.75
CA TRP A 99 -12.61 -10.29 -12.06
C TRP A 99 -11.12 -9.97 -12.11
N GLU A 100 -10.52 -9.49 -11.04
CA GLU A 100 -9.06 -9.31 -10.97
C GLU A 100 -8.31 -10.64 -11.16
N ASN A 101 -8.78 -11.70 -10.51
CA ASN A 101 -8.18 -13.02 -10.65
C ASN A 101 -8.45 -13.63 -12.05
N MET A 102 -9.62 -13.41 -12.64
CA MET A 102 -9.91 -13.83 -14.01
C MET A 102 -9.04 -13.08 -15.03
N LEU A 103 -8.79 -11.78 -14.81
CA LEU A 103 -7.86 -11.01 -15.63
C LEU A 103 -6.44 -11.59 -15.54
N GLY A 104 -5.96 -11.91 -14.33
CA GLY A 104 -4.66 -12.55 -14.13
C GLY A 104 -4.58 -13.91 -14.83
N ALA A 105 -5.62 -14.72 -14.75
CA ALA A 105 -5.69 -16.01 -15.44
C ALA A 105 -5.66 -15.85 -16.97
N GLY A 106 -6.44 -14.91 -17.50
CA GLY A 106 -6.43 -14.58 -18.93
C GLY A 106 -5.05 -14.09 -19.39
N PHE A 107 -4.43 -13.22 -18.64
CA PHE A 107 -3.07 -12.73 -18.91
C PHE A 107 -2.06 -13.89 -18.98
N ALA A 108 -2.11 -14.83 -18.05
CA ALA A 108 -1.23 -16.00 -18.09
C ALA A 108 -1.38 -16.80 -19.38
N CYS A 109 -2.62 -17.06 -19.83
CA CYS A 109 -2.87 -17.75 -21.09
C CYS A 109 -2.34 -16.96 -22.30
N LEU A 110 -2.53 -15.64 -22.34
CA LEU A 110 -2.06 -14.78 -23.44
C LEU A 110 -0.52 -14.77 -23.57
N TYR A 111 0.19 -14.84 -22.46
CA TYR A 111 1.64 -14.71 -22.44
C TYR A 111 2.39 -16.05 -22.28
N ALA A 112 1.72 -17.14 -21.95
CA ALA A 112 2.35 -18.45 -21.74
C ALA A 112 3.26 -18.87 -22.89
N ARG A 113 2.82 -18.72 -24.15
CA ARG A 113 3.61 -19.05 -25.33
C ARG A 113 4.86 -18.16 -25.46
N ALA A 114 4.75 -16.88 -25.18
CA ALA A 114 5.87 -15.94 -25.24
C ALA A 114 6.92 -16.28 -24.18
N PHE A 115 6.50 -16.55 -22.96
CA PHE A 115 7.39 -16.92 -21.86
C PHE A 115 8.02 -18.31 -22.04
N ARG A 116 7.35 -19.26 -22.71
CA ARG A 116 7.99 -20.53 -23.10
C ARG A 116 9.14 -20.34 -24.09
N ARG A 117 9.02 -19.36 -25.02
CA ARG A 117 10.06 -19.06 -26.01
C ARG A 117 11.22 -18.28 -25.42
N ALA A 118 10.95 -17.37 -24.49
CA ALA A 118 11.92 -16.55 -23.81
C ALA A 118 11.60 -16.53 -22.30
N PRO A 119 12.02 -17.58 -21.57
CA PRO A 119 11.69 -17.72 -20.14
C PRO A 119 12.27 -16.55 -19.33
N PRO A 120 11.47 -15.92 -18.45
CA PRO A 120 11.98 -14.96 -17.48
C PRO A 120 12.85 -15.66 -16.43
N GLN A 121 13.87 -15.00 -15.91
CA GLN A 121 14.66 -15.54 -14.81
C GLN A 121 13.80 -15.65 -13.54
N LEU A 122 13.01 -14.60 -13.27
CA LEU A 122 12.04 -14.56 -12.19
C LEU A 122 10.88 -13.66 -12.58
N ILE A 123 9.66 -14.08 -12.24
CA ILE A 123 8.48 -13.22 -12.27
C ILE A 123 8.27 -12.67 -10.85
N HIS A 124 8.05 -11.36 -10.73
CA HIS A 124 7.63 -10.76 -9.48
C HIS A 124 6.22 -10.17 -9.61
N ALA A 125 5.27 -10.74 -8.91
CA ALA A 125 3.90 -10.22 -8.83
C ALA A 125 3.84 -9.12 -7.76
N ALA A 126 3.54 -7.89 -8.15
CA ALA A 126 3.52 -6.76 -7.21
C ALA A 126 2.39 -6.84 -6.17
N TRP A 127 1.36 -7.64 -6.43
CA TRP A 127 0.18 -7.84 -5.57
C TRP A 127 -0.23 -9.30 -5.50
N GLY A 128 -0.83 -9.70 -4.37
CA GLY A 128 -1.36 -11.04 -4.13
C GLY A 128 -2.60 -11.41 -4.94
N GLY A 129 -3.26 -10.43 -5.56
CA GLY A 129 -4.45 -10.59 -6.40
C GLY A 129 -4.16 -11.09 -7.83
N GLY A 130 -4.65 -10.36 -8.83
CA GLY A 130 -4.51 -10.70 -10.26
C GLY A 130 -3.06 -10.95 -10.70
N PRO A 131 -2.08 -10.11 -10.34
CA PRO A 131 -0.66 -10.35 -10.64
C PRO A 131 -0.13 -11.69 -10.13
N ALA A 132 -0.43 -12.02 -8.87
CA ALA A 132 -0.02 -13.32 -8.31
C ALA A 132 -0.76 -14.49 -8.98
N THR A 133 -2.02 -14.32 -9.37
CA THR A 133 -2.76 -15.33 -10.14
C THR A 133 -2.11 -15.58 -11.50
N ALA A 134 -1.69 -14.53 -12.20
CA ALA A 134 -0.98 -14.67 -13.46
C ALA A 134 0.35 -15.43 -13.31
N ALA A 135 1.15 -15.03 -12.32
CA ALA A 135 2.43 -15.67 -12.03
C ALA A 135 2.27 -17.14 -11.59
N TRP A 136 1.31 -17.42 -10.72
CA TRP A 136 0.97 -18.76 -10.25
C TRP A 136 0.50 -19.68 -11.37
N LEU A 137 -0.33 -19.20 -12.29
CA LEU A 137 -0.73 -20.01 -13.46
C LEU A 137 0.43 -20.26 -14.42
N LEU A 138 1.29 -19.31 -14.68
CA LEU A 138 2.50 -19.51 -15.48
C LEU A 138 3.45 -20.53 -14.84
N TRP A 139 3.56 -20.51 -13.50
CA TRP A 139 4.26 -21.56 -12.78
C TRP A 139 3.59 -22.93 -12.95
N ARG A 140 2.26 -23.01 -12.85
CA ARG A 140 1.50 -24.25 -13.01
C ARG A 140 1.58 -24.81 -14.44
N LEU A 141 1.55 -23.93 -15.44
CA LEU A 141 1.58 -24.32 -16.85
C LEU A 141 2.98 -24.75 -17.31
N ASP A 142 3.99 -24.02 -16.92
CA ASP A 142 5.31 -24.14 -17.55
C ASP A 142 6.49 -24.06 -16.55
N GLY A 143 6.24 -24.03 -15.24
CA GLY A 143 7.25 -24.08 -14.19
C GLY A 143 8.01 -22.76 -13.97
N HIS A 144 7.52 -21.63 -14.49
CA HIS A 144 8.19 -20.33 -14.31
C HIS A 144 8.22 -19.94 -12.83
N ARG A 145 9.43 -19.74 -12.28
CA ARG A 145 9.60 -19.33 -10.86
C ARG A 145 9.04 -17.93 -10.64
N PHE A 146 8.44 -17.72 -9.49
CA PHE A 146 7.91 -16.41 -9.15
C PHE A 146 8.00 -16.10 -7.66
N SER A 147 8.01 -14.81 -7.35
CA SER A 147 7.84 -14.22 -6.03
C SER A 147 6.63 -13.28 -6.04
N ALA A 148 6.10 -12.93 -4.88
CA ALA A 148 4.91 -12.09 -4.79
C ALA A 148 5.01 -11.06 -3.67
N GLY A 149 4.46 -9.86 -3.92
CA GLY A 149 4.04 -8.92 -2.90
C GLY A 149 2.65 -9.29 -2.40
N ALA A 150 2.40 -9.17 -1.10
CA ALA A 150 1.09 -9.31 -0.51
C ALA A 150 0.94 -8.25 0.60
N HIS A 151 0.09 -7.27 0.33
CA HIS A 151 -0.05 -6.10 1.19
C HIS A 151 -1.42 -6.08 1.86
N ALA A 152 -1.73 -5.04 2.64
CA ALA A 152 -2.93 -4.97 3.47
C ALA A 152 -4.22 -5.39 2.77
N TYR A 153 -4.49 -4.85 1.57
CA TYR A 153 -5.66 -5.16 0.77
C TYR A 153 -5.77 -6.67 0.47
N ASP A 154 -4.71 -7.26 -0.09
CA ASP A 154 -4.70 -8.68 -0.49
C ASP A 154 -4.89 -9.63 0.70
N VAL A 155 -4.42 -9.20 1.88
CA VAL A 155 -4.36 -10.05 3.07
C VAL A 155 -5.63 -9.95 3.89
N PHE A 156 -6.23 -8.75 4.01
CA PHE A 156 -7.27 -8.50 5.01
C PHE A 156 -8.66 -8.29 4.44
N GLU A 157 -8.81 -7.72 3.24
CA GLU A 157 -10.13 -7.42 2.71
C GLU A 157 -10.91 -8.71 2.41
N HIS A 158 -12.14 -8.78 2.91
CA HIS A 158 -13.02 -9.96 2.82
C HIS A 158 -12.37 -11.28 3.25
N GLY A 159 -11.40 -11.23 4.18
CA GLY A 159 -10.66 -12.41 4.64
C GLY A 159 -9.48 -12.80 3.76
N GLY A 160 -9.10 -11.95 2.81
CA GLY A 160 -7.98 -12.13 1.91
C GLY A 160 -8.39 -12.46 0.48
N ASP A 161 -7.45 -12.30 -0.44
CA ASP A 161 -7.64 -12.53 -1.86
C ASP A 161 -7.98 -14.01 -2.18
N TRP A 162 -8.67 -14.21 -3.31
CA TRP A 162 -9.08 -15.55 -3.76
C TRP A 162 -7.85 -16.43 -4.07
N TRP A 163 -7.83 -17.63 -3.48
CA TRP A 163 -6.69 -18.56 -3.52
C TRP A 163 -5.36 -17.96 -3.00
N LEU A 164 -5.40 -16.99 -2.10
CA LEU A 164 -4.22 -16.30 -1.63
C LEU A 164 -3.17 -17.27 -1.10
N LYS A 165 -3.57 -18.21 -0.24
CA LYS A 165 -2.65 -19.19 0.36
C LYS A 165 -1.96 -20.02 -0.72
N GLU A 166 -2.70 -20.62 -1.62
CA GLU A 166 -2.16 -21.51 -2.66
C GLU A 166 -1.22 -20.78 -3.63
N LYS A 167 -1.54 -19.53 -3.97
CA LYS A 167 -0.68 -18.68 -4.78
C LYS A 167 0.64 -18.40 -4.07
N LEU A 168 0.56 -17.98 -2.81
CA LEU A 168 1.73 -17.58 -2.05
C LEU A 168 2.60 -18.76 -1.57
N GLU A 169 2.02 -19.91 -1.29
CA GLU A 169 2.77 -21.14 -1.01
C GLU A 169 3.63 -21.61 -2.20
N ALA A 170 3.18 -21.35 -3.42
CA ALA A 170 3.93 -21.66 -4.63
C ALA A 170 5.04 -20.67 -4.94
N ALA A 171 5.01 -19.47 -4.37
CA ALA A 171 6.02 -18.44 -4.56
C ALA A 171 7.35 -18.82 -3.88
N VAL A 172 8.48 -18.45 -4.49
CA VAL A 172 9.81 -18.67 -3.90
C VAL A 172 9.96 -17.87 -2.60
N PHE A 173 9.47 -16.65 -2.60
CA PHE A 173 9.29 -15.84 -1.39
C PHE A 173 8.12 -14.88 -1.57
N VAL A 174 7.59 -14.41 -0.45
CA VAL A 174 6.54 -13.39 -0.37
C VAL A 174 7.08 -12.21 0.42
N HIS A 175 6.90 -10.98 -0.06
CA HIS A 175 7.20 -9.81 0.75
C HIS A 175 5.94 -9.05 1.12
N THR A 176 5.95 -8.48 2.32
CA THR A 176 4.91 -7.59 2.83
C THR A 176 5.53 -6.26 3.24
N SER A 177 4.72 -5.21 3.29
CA SER A 177 5.18 -3.90 3.75
C SER A 177 5.05 -3.69 5.27
N THR A 178 4.43 -4.64 5.99
CA THR A 178 4.19 -4.56 7.44
C THR A 178 4.42 -5.90 8.12
N GLU A 179 4.85 -5.86 9.37
CA GLU A 179 5.00 -7.07 10.17
C GLU A 179 3.64 -7.69 10.51
N LEU A 180 2.60 -6.86 10.65
CA LEU A 180 1.23 -7.34 10.84
C LEU A 180 0.78 -8.26 9.68
N ALA A 181 0.98 -7.84 8.44
CA ALA A 181 0.64 -8.66 7.27
C ALA A 181 1.51 -9.93 7.21
N ARG A 182 2.80 -9.82 7.58
CA ARG A 182 3.69 -10.98 7.67
C ARG A 182 3.18 -12.00 8.68
N GLN A 183 2.84 -11.58 9.88
CA GLN A 183 2.31 -12.45 10.94
C GLN A 183 1.00 -13.11 10.52
N GLU A 184 0.10 -12.36 9.90
CA GLU A 184 -1.17 -12.90 9.38
C GLU A 184 -0.94 -14.00 8.32
N LEU A 185 -0.02 -13.79 7.38
CA LEU A 185 0.29 -14.80 6.36
C LEU A 185 0.92 -16.07 6.99
N ILE A 186 1.79 -15.92 7.99
CA ILE A 186 2.35 -17.04 8.75
C ILE A 186 1.24 -17.76 9.52
N ALA A 187 0.32 -17.04 10.17
CA ALA A 187 -0.82 -17.62 10.87
C ALA A 187 -1.74 -18.42 9.93
N ARG A 188 -1.80 -18.06 8.65
CA ARG A 188 -2.50 -18.81 7.60
C ARG A 188 -1.73 -20.03 7.09
N GLY A 189 -0.54 -20.26 7.62
CA GLY A 189 0.28 -21.45 7.36
C GLY A 189 1.36 -21.27 6.30
N LEU A 190 1.72 -20.05 5.90
CA LEU A 190 2.90 -19.85 5.06
C LEU A 190 4.17 -20.04 5.89
N PRO A 191 5.22 -20.65 5.32
CA PRO A 191 6.50 -20.85 6.01
C PRO A 191 7.14 -19.49 6.39
N PRO A 192 7.51 -19.28 7.67
CA PRO A 192 8.04 -17.99 8.15
C PRO A 192 9.27 -17.51 7.39
N GLU A 193 10.13 -18.43 6.93
CA GLU A 193 11.36 -18.14 6.19
C GLU A 193 11.09 -17.62 4.77
N ARG A 194 9.91 -17.89 4.22
CA ARG A 194 9.49 -17.40 2.90
C ARG A 194 8.75 -16.08 2.95
N VAL A 195 8.24 -15.66 4.11
CA VAL A 195 7.51 -14.39 4.25
C VAL A 195 8.41 -13.36 4.91
N VAL A 196 8.75 -12.31 4.16
CA VAL A 196 9.65 -11.24 4.64
C VAL A 196 8.92 -9.91 4.72
N CYS A 197 9.17 -9.16 5.80
CA CYS A 197 8.72 -7.77 5.90
C CYS A 197 9.79 -6.85 5.31
N ILE A 198 9.47 -6.20 4.21
CA ILE A 198 10.29 -5.17 3.57
C ILE A 198 9.41 -3.94 3.43
N ARG A 199 9.66 -2.93 4.27
CA ARG A 199 8.86 -1.72 4.27
C ARG A 199 9.09 -0.90 3.01
N SER A 200 8.09 -0.14 2.62
CA SER A 200 8.27 0.92 1.63
C SER A 200 9.35 1.89 2.12
N GLY A 201 9.83 2.76 1.26
CA GLY A 201 10.82 3.75 1.65
C GLY A 201 10.47 5.14 1.13
N LEU A 202 11.09 6.14 1.72
CA LEU A 202 11.10 7.51 1.24
C LEU A 202 12.38 7.73 0.41
N GLU A 203 12.23 8.36 -0.77
CA GLU A 203 13.37 8.70 -1.63
C GLU A 203 14.25 9.80 -1.01
N ARG A 204 13.62 10.67 -0.21
CA ARG A 204 14.26 11.82 0.42
C ARG A 204 13.72 12.00 1.83
N LEU A 205 14.61 12.22 2.77
CA LEU A 205 14.29 12.67 4.11
C LEU A 205 14.50 14.18 4.17
N PRO A 206 13.45 15.00 4.36
CA PRO A 206 13.60 16.43 4.52
C PRO A 206 14.35 16.76 5.82
N ALA A 207 14.85 17.96 5.96
CA ALA A 207 15.25 18.46 7.26
C ALA A 207 14.04 18.45 8.22
N LEU A 208 14.27 18.24 9.50
CA LEU A 208 13.21 18.40 10.50
C LEU A 208 12.73 19.84 10.46
N LYS A 209 11.43 20.06 10.25
CA LYS A 209 10.86 21.40 10.30
C LYS A 209 11.00 22.00 11.70
N ALA A 210 11.14 23.32 11.80
CA ALA A 210 11.03 24.02 13.07
C ALA A 210 9.57 23.92 13.59
N LEU A 211 9.40 23.87 14.91
CA LEU A 211 8.07 24.06 15.49
C LEU A 211 7.62 25.50 15.25
N HIS A 212 6.36 25.70 14.96
CA HIS A 212 5.82 27.04 14.88
C HIS A 212 5.90 27.72 16.24
N ALA A 213 6.26 29.00 16.26
CA ALA A 213 6.39 29.78 17.49
C ALA A 213 5.05 29.92 18.25
N SER A 214 3.94 29.86 17.51
CA SER A 214 2.59 29.74 18.07
C SER A 214 1.84 28.68 17.28
N ARG A 215 1.18 27.76 17.97
CA ARG A 215 0.30 26.74 17.40
C ARG A 215 -1.17 27.00 17.80
N VAL A 216 -1.53 28.27 17.88
CA VAL A 216 -2.91 28.71 18.09
C VAL A 216 -3.23 29.74 17.01
N PRO A 217 -4.18 29.41 16.06
CA PRO A 217 -4.92 28.14 15.97
C PRO A 217 -4.03 26.96 15.59
N LEU A 218 -4.33 25.77 16.13
CA LEU A 218 -3.63 24.53 15.82
C LEU A 218 -3.90 24.10 14.37
N HIS A 219 -2.88 23.90 13.57
CA HIS A 219 -2.99 23.44 12.19
C HIS A 219 -3.03 21.91 12.12
N VAL A 220 -4.21 21.37 11.87
CA VAL A 220 -4.48 19.93 11.85
C VAL A 220 -4.51 19.43 10.42
N LEU A 221 -3.66 18.47 10.08
CA LEU A 221 -3.60 17.88 8.74
C LEU A 221 -4.10 16.43 8.74
N SER A 222 -4.82 16.08 7.69
CA SER A 222 -5.10 14.70 7.28
C SER A 222 -4.83 14.53 5.80
N LEU A 223 -4.14 13.46 5.46
CA LEU A 223 -3.83 13.06 4.09
C LEU A 223 -4.35 11.65 3.86
N ALA A 224 -5.44 11.51 3.11
CA ALA A 224 -6.07 10.22 2.93
C ALA A 224 -7.00 10.19 1.70
N ARG A 225 -7.16 9.01 1.10
CA ARG A 225 -8.33 8.77 0.25
C ARG A 225 -9.60 8.83 1.08
N LEU A 226 -10.67 9.43 0.57
CA LEU A 226 -11.94 9.57 1.29
C LEU A 226 -12.76 8.28 1.17
N VAL A 227 -12.30 7.22 1.88
CA VAL A 227 -12.88 5.86 1.92
C VAL A 227 -13.08 5.40 3.37
N GLU A 228 -13.90 4.39 3.60
CA GLU A 228 -14.34 3.94 4.92
C GLU A 228 -13.21 3.67 5.91
N LYS A 229 -12.19 2.90 5.51
CA LYS A 229 -11.07 2.53 6.39
C LYS A 229 -10.25 3.71 6.93
N LYS A 230 -10.43 4.91 6.38
CA LYS A 230 -9.73 6.12 6.86
C LYS A 230 -10.42 6.79 8.04
N GLY A 231 -11.67 6.41 8.36
CA GLY A 231 -12.38 6.85 9.56
C GLY A 231 -12.59 8.35 9.64
N LEU A 232 -12.68 9.06 8.51
CA LEU A 232 -12.80 10.52 8.47
C LEU A 232 -14.12 11.03 9.08
N ASP A 233 -15.16 10.21 9.12
CA ASP A 233 -16.38 10.50 9.86
C ASP A 233 -16.13 10.59 11.38
N ARG A 234 -15.25 9.75 11.92
CA ARG A 234 -14.79 9.80 13.31
C ARG A 234 -13.94 11.05 13.54
N GLN A 235 -13.08 11.40 12.59
CA GLN A 235 -12.25 12.58 12.68
C GLN A 235 -13.08 13.87 12.73
N LEU A 236 -14.13 13.99 11.92
CA LEU A 236 -15.04 15.13 11.98
C LEU A 236 -15.74 15.26 13.34
N ARG A 237 -16.06 14.15 14.01
CA ARG A 237 -16.59 14.16 15.38
C ARG A 237 -15.55 14.61 16.41
N ILE A 238 -14.26 14.26 16.20
CA ILE A 238 -13.16 14.79 17.02
C ILE A 238 -13.05 16.31 16.82
N TYR A 239 -13.18 16.82 15.61
CA TYR A 239 -13.20 18.27 15.34
C TYR A 239 -14.37 18.98 16.05
N ALA A 240 -15.55 18.38 16.03
CA ALA A 240 -16.70 18.92 16.78
C ALA A 240 -16.43 18.96 18.30
N ALA A 241 -15.79 17.94 18.84
CA ALA A 241 -15.40 17.92 20.25
C ALA A 241 -14.32 18.96 20.58
N LEU A 242 -13.35 19.20 19.69
CA LEU A 242 -12.36 20.28 19.82
C LEU A 242 -13.03 21.65 19.89
N ARG A 243 -13.96 21.92 18.96
CA ARG A 243 -14.74 23.17 18.95
C ARG A 243 -15.53 23.34 20.23
N ALA A 244 -16.24 22.31 20.67
CA ALA A 244 -17.01 22.34 21.91
C ALA A 244 -16.14 22.57 23.15
N ALA A 245 -14.90 22.10 23.14
CA ALA A 245 -13.92 22.30 24.21
C ALA A 245 -13.18 23.65 24.13
N GLY A 246 -13.49 24.51 23.15
CA GLY A 246 -12.85 25.81 22.97
C GLY A 246 -11.38 25.73 22.51
N VAL A 247 -11.00 24.63 21.84
CA VAL A 247 -9.65 24.55 21.23
C VAL A 247 -9.70 25.25 19.87
N GLU A 248 -8.87 26.27 19.70
CA GLU A 248 -8.75 26.96 18.41
C GLU A 248 -7.92 26.12 17.44
N PHE A 249 -8.50 25.78 16.29
CA PHE A 249 -7.83 24.99 15.26
C PHE A 249 -8.33 25.33 13.87
N THR A 250 -7.53 24.99 12.86
CA THR A 250 -7.96 24.88 11.47
C THR A 250 -7.52 23.52 10.93
N ALA A 251 -8.34 22.92 10.09
CA ALA A 251 -8.06 21.58 9.57
C ALA A 251 -8.03 21.54 8.05
N ARG A 252 -7.07 20.79 7.49
CA ARG A 252 -7.03 20.44 6.07
C ARG A 252 -7.19 18.93 5.92
N ILE A 253 -8.16 18.53 5.10
CA ILE A 253 -8.32 17.14 4.65
C ILE A 253 -7.89 17.11 3.18
N VAL A 254 -6.70 16.55 2.92
CA VAL A 254 -6.09 16.44 1.61
C VAL A 254 -6.33 15.05 1.05
N GLY A 255 -6.87 14.98 -0.15
CA GLY A 255 -7.25 13.76 -0.85
C GLY A 255 -8.69 13.81 -1.36
N ASP A 256 -9.08 12.78 -2.09
CA ASP A 256 -10.42 12.67 -2.65
C ASP A 256 -10.93 11.21 -2.55
N GLY A 257 -12.22 11.02 -2.81
CA GLY A 257 -12.83 9.70 -2.80
C GLY A 257 -14.35 9.73 -2.70
N PRO A 258 -15.01 8.56 -2.81
CA PRO A 258 -16.46 8.45 -2.91
C PRO A 258 -17.22 9.00 -1.70
N LEU A 259 -16.57 9.10 -0.53
CA LEU A 259 -17.20 9.61 0.69
C LEU A 259 -17.21 11.14 0.79
N ARG A 260 -16.57 11.88 -0.13
CA ARG A 260 -16.46 13.34 -0.06
C ARG A 260 -17.79 14.05 0.19
N PRO A 261 -18.86 13.84 -0.61
CA PRO A 261 -20.12 14.55 -0.39
C PRO A 261 -20.74 14.24 0.99
N LYS A 262 -20.62 12.99 1.46
CA LYS A 262 -21.09 12.58 2.77
C LYS A 262 -20.32 13.24 3.92
N LEU A 263 -19.01 13.37 3.78
CA LEU A 263 -18.13 13.98 4.78
C LEU A 263 -18.34 15.49 4.86
N GLU A 264 -18.51 16.18 3.72
CA GLU A 264 -18.82 17.61 3.66
C GLU A 264 -20.19 17.89 4.32
N SER A 265 -21.21 17.08 4.02
CA SER A 265 -22.51 17.17 4.68
C SER A 265 -22.42 16.93 6.20
N LEU A 266 -21.61 15.95 6.63
CA LEU A 266 -21.40 15.66 8.04
C LEU A 266 -20.67 16.81 8.75
N ALA A 267 -19.67 17.44 8.12
CA ALA A 267 -19.00 18.61 8.67
C ALA A 267 -19.98 19.77 8.92
N GLY A 268 -20.90 20.00 7.97
CA GLY A 268 -22.00 20.99 8.13
C GLY A 268 -22.89 20.65 9.30
N SER A 269 -23.38 19.41 9.41
CA SER A 269 -24.28 19.00 10.49
C SER A 269 -23.62 19.02 11.88
N LEU A 270 -22.31 18.81 11.95
CA LEU A 270 -21.51 18.90 13.18
C LEU A 270 -21.08 20.34 13.50
N GLY A 271 -21.39 21.30 12.65
CA GLY A 271 -21.05 22.71 12.82
C GLY A 271 -19.55 23.00 12.76
N VAL A 272 -18.77 22.24 11.97
CA VAL A 272 -17.32 22.44 11.83
C VAL A 272 -16.88 22.76 10.40
N ALA A 273 -17.82 22.99 9.49
CA ALA A 273 -17.53 23.24 8.08
C ALA A 273 -16.67 24.50 7.85
N ASP A 274 -16.79 25.49 8.71
CA ASP A 274 -15.99 26.72 8.70
C ASP A 274 -14.52 26.53 9.12
N LEU A 275 -14.22 25.43 9.82
CA LEU A 275 -12.88 25.10 10.34
C LEU A 275 -12.17 24.03 9.49
N VAL A 276 -12.89 23.35 8.59
CA VAL A 276 -12.37 22.21 7.82
C VAL A 276 -12.34 22.50 6.32
N THR A 277 -11.17 22.49 5.73
CA THR A 277 -11.00 22.64 4.28
C THR A 277 -10.78 21.26 3.64
N PHE A 278 -11.69 20.85 2.76
CA PHE A 278 -11.51 19.69 1.88
C PHE A 278 -10.72 20.11 0.63
N VAL A 279 -9.41 19.89 0.64
CA VAL A 279 -8.48 20.39 -0.39
C VAL A 279 -8.67 19.66 -1.73
N GLY A 280 -9.04 18.38 -1.69
CA GLY A 280 -9.03 17.52 -2.87
C GLY A 280 -7.70 16.80 -3.07
N GLN A 281 -7.58 16.11 -4.20
CA GLN A 281 -6.35 15.39 -4.55
C GLN A 281 -5.27 16.40 -4.98
N VAL A 282 -4.06 16.24 -4.43
CA VAL A 282 -2.89 17.04 -4.76
C VAL A 282 -1.79 16.19 -5.40
N PRO A 283 -0.90 16.78 -6.21
CA PRO A 283 0.31 16.13 -6.67
C PRO A 283 1.21 15.71 -5.50
N PRO A 284 2.00 14.62 -5.63
CA PRO A 284 2.86 14.14 -4.55
C PRO A 284 3.87 15.17 -4.02
N GLN A 285 4.28 16.12 -4.85
CA GLN A 285 5.21 17.19 -4.47
C GLN A 285 4.59 18.18 -3.47
N GLU A 286 3.29 18.47 -3.63
CA GLU A 286 2.56 19.40 -2.75
C GLU A 286 2.25 18.82 -1.37
N VAL A 287 2.36 17.49 -1.20
CA VAL A 287 2.20 16.83 0.11
C VAL A 287 3.14 17.44 1.16
N TRP A 288 4.37 17.77 0.75
CA TRP A 288 5.37 18.35 1.67
C TRP A 288 5.01 19.78 2.10
N GLU A 289 4.35 20.56 1.27
CA GLU A 289 3.86 21.91 1.62
C GLU A 289 2.75 21.82 2.68
N HIS A 290 1.88 20.83 2.57
CA HIS A 290 0.86 20.57 3.59
C HIS A 290 1.46 20.08 4.91
N LEU A 291 2.51 19.25 4.86
CA LEU A 291 3.25 18.83 6.05
C LEU A 291 3.99 20.01 6.70
N GLU A 292 4.56 20.93 5.90
CA GLU A 292 5.20 22.14 6.43
C GLU A 292 4.19 23.07 7.12
N TRP A 293 2.98 23.18 6.59
CA TRP A 293 1.88 23.93 7.21
C TRP A 293 1.39 23.31 8.52
N ALA A 294 1.41 21.99 8.66
CA ALA A 294 0.78 21.26 9.75
C ALA A 294 1.55 21.36 11.07
N ASP A 295 0.85 21.52 12.18
CA ASP A 295 1.38 21.34 13.55
C ASP A 295 1.24 19.90 14.01
N VAL A 296 0.23 19.19 13.49
CA VAL A 296 -0.07 17.80 13.83
C VAL A 296 -0.70 17.08 12.64
N LEU A 297 -0.34 15.81 12.44
CA LEU A 297 -1.05 14.91 11.55
C LEU A 297 -2.03 14.05 12.35
N LEU A 298 -3.30 14.02 11.92
CA LEU A 298 -4.29 13.07 12.42
C LEU A 298 -4.51 11.93 11.43
N HIS A 299 -4.50 10.71 11.96
CA HIS A 299 -4.87 9.51 11.22
C HIS A 299 -5.86 8.68 12.03
N THR A 300 -7.13 8.72 11.65
CA THR A 300 -8.25 8.08 12.36
C THR A 300 -8.67 6.74 11.74
N GLY A 301 -7.70 6.01 11.14
CA GLY A 301 -7.97 4.75 10.46
C GLY A 301 -8.79 3.77 11.31
N VAL A 302 -9.65 3.01 10.64
CA VAL A 302 -10.48 1.95 11.25
C VAL A 302 -10.40 0.68 10.42
N VAL A 303 -10.86 -0.42 10.97
CA VAL A 303 -11.15 -1.62 10.17
C VAL A 303 -12.51 -1.41 9.52
N ALA A 304 -12.54 -1.39 8.19
CA ALA A 304 -13.80 -1.27 7.45
C ALA A 304 -14.68 -2.53 7.62
N PRO A 305 -15.99 -2.46 7.37
CA PRO A 305 -16.87 -3.63 7.43
C PRO A 305 -16.44 -4.79 6.52
N SER A 306 -15.77 -4.49 5.42
CA SER A 306 -15.14 -5.49 4.53
C SER A 306 -13.93 -6.19 5.14
N GLY A 307 -13.43 -5.74 6.31
CA GLY A 307 -12.16 -6.16 6.88
C GLY A 307 -10.95 -5.41 6.33
N ASP A 308 -11.14 -4.57 5.29
CA ASP A 308 -10.05 -3.75 4.74
C ASP A 308 -9.54 -2.76 5.80
N ARG A 309 -8.24 -2.65 5.85
CA ARG A 309 -7.51 -1.78 6.79
C ARG A 309 -6.22 -1.31 6.15
N ASP A 310 -5.65 -0.27 6.71
CA ASP A 310 -4.32 0.15 6.25
C ASP A 310 -3.25 -0.84 6.75
N GLY A 311 -2.19 -0.98 5.98
CA GLY A 311 -0.90 -1.37 6.51
C GLY A 311 -0.29 -0.19 7.29
N LEU A 312 0.97 0.14 7.05
CA LEU A 312 1.51 1.42 7.52
C LEU A 312 1.23 2.50 6.46
N PRO A 313 0.36 3.49 6.74
CA PRO A 313 0.09 4.56 5.78
C PRO A 313 1.33 5.39 5.51
N ASN A 314 1.66 5.61 4.22
CA ASN A 314 2.83 6.42 3.83
C ASN A 314 2.82 7.81 4.45
N VAL A 315 1.64 8.41 4.60
CA VAL A 315 1.49 9.75 5.20
C VAL A 315 2.00 9.82 6.65
N ILE A 316 1.88 8.75 7.42
CA ILE A 316 2.46 8.67 8.78
C ILE A 316 3.98 8.73 8.68
N ALA A 317 4.57 7.92 7.78
CA ALA A 317 6.01 7.94 7.56
C ALA A 317 6.51 9.30 7.03
N GLU A 318 5.76 9.93 6.14
CA GLU A 318 6.05 11.27 5.60
C GLU A 318 5.97 12.35 6.69
N ALA A 319 4.96 12.32 7.56
CA ALA A 319 4.83 13.24 8.69
C ALA A 319 5.96 13.07 9.71
N MET A 320 6.25 11.82 10.11
CA MET A 320 7.37 11.51 11.01
C MET A 320 8.70 11.95 10.42
N ALA A 321 8.91 11.78 9.11
CA ALA A 321 10.09 12.23 8.39
C ALA A 321 10.23 13.77 8.39
N ALA A 322 9.14 14.50 8.23
CA ALA A 322 9.10 15.95 8.28
C ALA A 322 9.22 16.50 9.73
N GLY A 323 9.05 15.65 10.74
CA GLY A 323 9.01 16.05 12.13
C GLY A 323 7.67 16.67 12.55
N VAL A 324 6.59 16.28 11.91
CA VAL A 324 5.22 16.61 12.31
C VAL A 324 4.76 15.57 13.32
N PRO A 325 4.37 15.95 14.55
CA PRO A 325 3.76 15.03 15.50
C PRO A 325 2.56 14.28 14.93
N VAL A 326 2.47 12.98 15.21
CA VAL A 326 1.39 12.12 14.72
C VAL A 326 0.48 11.71 15.86
N VAL A 327 -0.84 11.90 15.67
CA VAL A 327 -1.86 11.31 16.53
C VAL A 327 -2.67 10.34 15.68
N THR A 328 -2.70 9.07 16.08
CA THR A 328 -3.33 8.00 15.28
C THR A 328 -4.20 7.08 16.13
N SER A 329 -5.11 6.38 15.46
CA SER A 329 -5.84 5.26 16.06
C SER A 329 -4.98 3.99 16.11
N PRO A 330 -5.25 3.05 17.04
CA PRO A 330 -4.53 1.79 17.17
C PRO A 330 -4.95 0.78 16.09
N THR A 331 -4.92 1.18 14.83
CA THR A 331 -5.45 0.38 13.71
C THR A 331 -4.32 -0.15 12.86
N ALA A 332 -4.35 -1.45 12.63
CA ALA A 332 -3.47 -2.13 11.66
C ALA A 332 -1.96 -1.89 11.91
N GLY A 333 -1.21 -1.65 10.85
CA GLY A 333 0.25 -1.44 10.92
C GLY A 333 0.68 -0.06 11.42
N THR A 334 -0.24 0.83 11.83
CA THR A 334 0.14 2.16 12.33
C THR A 334 0.99 2.08 13.60
N THR A 335 0.66 1.13 14.49
CA THR A 335 1.37 0.91 15.75
C THR A 335 2.77 0.30 15.57
N GLU A 336 3.13 -0.12 14.38
CA GLU A 336 4.52 -0.50 14.08
C GLU A 336 5.48 0.70 14.05
N ALA A 337 4.99 1.86 13.64
CA ALA A 337 5.77 3.09 13.58
C ALA A 337 5.44 4.05 14.72
N VAL A 338 4.18 4.07 15.15
CA VAL A 338 3.70 5.00 16.17
C VAL A 338 3.53 4.26 17.49
N SER A 339 4.56 4.33 18.33
CA SER A 339 4.52 3.89 19.74
C SER A 339 3.97 5.02 20.60
N ASP A 340 2.90 4.73 21.38
CA ASP A 340 2.24 5.73 22.22
C ASP A 340 3.20 6.38 23.21
N GLY A 341 3.18 7.71 23.25
CA GLY A 341 4.06 8.52 24.09
C GLY A 341 5.55 8.52 23.71
N VAL A 342 5.95 7.81 22.64
CA VAL A 342 7.37 7.72 22.21
C VAL A 342 7.56 8.31 20.81
N THR A 343 6.89 7.80 19.79
CA THR A 343 7.02 8.28 18.40
C THR A 343 5.75 8.97 17.90
N GLY A 344 4.75 9.11 18.76
CA GLY A 344 3.48 9.76 18.51
C GLY A 344 2.50 9.45 19.62
N ILE A 345 1.23 9.72 19.39
CA ILE A 345 0.14 9.45 20.34
C ILE A 345 -0.85 8.50 19.68
N VAL A 346 -1.26 7.45 20.43
CA VAL A 346 -2.20 6.44 19.92
C VAL A 346 -3.48 6.48 20.76
N LEU A 347 -4.62 6.80 20.12
CA LEU A 347 -5.91 6.99 20.81
C LEU A 347 -7.05 6.25 20.11
N PRO A 348 -8.00 5.66 20.85
CA PRO A 348 -9.18 5.05 20.27
C PRO A 348 -10.09 6.11 19.64
N VAL A 349 -10.61 5.83 18.45
CA VAL A 349 -11.43 6.79 17.67
C VAL A 349 -12.84 7.03 18.25
N ASP A 350 -13.31 6.15 19.12
CA ASP A 350 -14.59 6.23 19.82
C ASP A 350 -14.56 7.09 21.09
N ARG A 351 -13.41 7.69 21.43
CA ARG A 351 -13.21 8.57 22.57
C ARG A 351 -12.71 9.95 22.16
N PRO A 352 -13.54 10.80 21.55
CA PRO A 352 -13.14 12.12 21.05
C PRO A 352 -12.48 13.02 22.11
N GLU A 353 -12.90 12.89 23.37
CA GLU A 353 -12.35 13.66 24.52
C GLU A 353 -10.85 13.38 24.76
N ALA A 354 -10.40 12.16 24.52
CA ALA A 354 -8.97 11.83 24.63
C ALA A 354 -8.15 12.56 23.57
N TRP A 355 -8.70 12.66 22.34
CA TRP A 355 -8.08 13.43 21.25
C TRP A 355 -8.04 14.92 21.57
N VAL A 356 -9.09 15.47 22.17
CA VAL A 356 -9.13 16.88 22.63
C VAL A 356 -7.98 17.14 23.60
N GLY A 357 -7.81 16.26 24.60
CA GLY A 357 -6.74 16.38 25.59
C GLY A 357 -5.35 16.35 24.96
N ALA A 358 -5.12 15.41 24.04
CA ALA A 358 -3.84 15.28 23.34
C ALA A 358 -3.52 16.50 22.44
N LEU A 359 -4.50 16.95 21.65
CA LEU A 359 -4.31 18.06 20.72
C LEU A 359 -4.14 19.39 21.45
N ARG A 360 -4.85 19.61 22.56
CA ARG A 360 -4.64 20.77 23.43
C ARG A 360 -3.22 20.78 24.01
N ARG A 361 -2.68 19.64 24.44
CA ARG A 361 -1.29 19.56 24.90
C ARG A 361 -0.31 19.88 23.78
N LEU A 362 -0.49 19.27 22.60
CA LEU A 362 0.40 19.52 21.46
C LEU A 362 0.38 20.98 20.98
N SER A 363 -0.70 21.76 21.22
CA SER A 363 -0.75 23.18 20.84
C SER A 363 0.10 24.10 21.74
N HIS A 364 0.48 23.65 22.95
CA HIS A 364 1.17 24.51 23.94
C HIS A 364 2.45 23.90 24.52
N ASP A 365 2.73 22.60 24.29
CA ASP A 365 3.80 21.85 24.93
C ASP A 365 4.92 21.53 23.92
N ASP A 366 5.88 22.43 23.75
CA ASP A 366 7.04 22.23 22.87
C ASP A 366 7.91 21.05 23.31
N PRO A 367 8.23 20.88 24.62
CA PRO A 367 8.93 19.70 25.10
C PRO A 367 8.27 18.39 24.70
N LEU A 368 6.93 18.30 24.81
CA LEU A 368 6.19 17.12 24.37
C LEU A 368 6.36 16.91 22.86
N CYS A 369 6.16 17.95 22.05
CA CYS A 369 6.34 17.85 20.60
C CYS A 369 7.74 17.37 20.24
N GLU A 370 8.80 17.92 20.85
CA GLU A 370 10.19 17.51 20.63
C GLU A 370 10.45 16.06 21.07
N SER A 371 9.88 15.65 22.20
CA SER A 371 10.04 14.29 22.73
C SER A 371 9.42 13.22 21.84
N LEU A 372 8.37 13.55 21.09
CA LEU A 372 7.72 12.64 20.15
C LEU A 372 8.39 12.64 18.77
N ARG A 373 8.69 13.82 18.21
CA ARG A 373 9.12 13.95 16.82
C ARG A 373 10.54 13.45 16.56
N ARG A 374 11.47 13.59 17.53
CA ARG A 374 12.86 13.13 17.37
C ARG A 374 12.97 11.59 17.31
N PRO A 375 12.37 10.82 18.25
CA PRO A 375 12.33 9.38 18.13
C PRO A 375 11.56 8.91 16.88
N ALA A 376 10.45 9.60 16.51
CA ALA A 376 9.71 9.30 15.28
C ALA A 376 10.60 9.43 14.04
N ARG A 377 11.36 10.52 13.93
CA ARG A 377 12.31 10.73 12.83
C ARG A 377 13.38 9.64 12.82
N LYS A 378 13.94 9.31 13.95
CA LYS A 378 14.96 8.24 14.07
C LYS A 378 14.40 6.89 13.60
N TRP A 379 13.17 6.57 13.98
CA TRP A 379 12.51 5.35 13.52
C TRP A 379 12.39 5.29 11.99
N ILE A 380 12.05 6.43 11.34
CA ILE A 380 11.99 6.52 9.88
C ILE A 380 13.35 6.30 9.23
N GLU A 381 14.40 6.93 9.77
CA GLU A 381 15.77 6.76 9.29
C GLU A 381 16.23 5.30 9.35
N ASP A 382 15.85 4.59 10.41
CA ASP A 382 16.24 3.19 10.61
C ASP A 382 15.40 2.18 9.80
N ASN A 383 14.13 2.51 9.49
CA ASN A 383 13.18 1.53 8.97
C ASN A 383 12.57 1.87 7.61
N PHE A 384 12.65 3.14 7.17
CA PHE A 384 11.89 3.61 6.01
C PHE A 384 12.77 4.26 4.93
N ASP A 385 14.05 3.94 4.91
CA ASP A 385 14.97 4.34 3.84
C ASP A 385 14.78 3.46 2.61
N VAL A 386 14.45 4.07 1.46
CA VAL A 386 14.19 3.32 0.21
C VAL A 386 15.41 2.55 -0.28
N ARG A 387 16.62 3.07 -0.07
CA ARG A 387 17.85 2.43 -0.57
C ARG A 387 18.13 1.14 0.20
N SER A 388 18.07 1.22 1.53
CA SER A 388 18.28 0.06 2.41
C SER A 388 17.20 -1.00 2.21
N ASN A 389 15.93 -0.60 2.10
CA ASN A 389 14.82 -1.53 1.90
C ASN A 389 14.87 -2.16 0.49
N THR A 390 15.22 -1.38 -0.54
CA THR A 390 15.43 -1.94 -1.90
C THR A 390 16.61 -2.90 -1.94
N GLU A 391 17.69 -2.66 -1.20
CA GLU A 391 18.80 -3.61 -1.09
C GLU A 391 18.35 -4.95 -0.51
N ARG A 392 17.56 -4.91 0.56
CA ARG A 392 16.97 -6.14 1.16
C ARG A 392 16.08 -6.90 0.19
N LEU A 393 15.28 -6.18 -0.62
CA LEU A 393 14.46 -6.80 -1.67
C LEU A 393 15.34 -7.38 -2.78
N LEU A 394 16.36 -6.65 -3.23
CA LEU A 394 17.28 -7.08 -4.28
C LEU A 394 17.97 -8.39 -3.92
N VAL A 395 18.51 -8.52 -2.72
CA VAL A 395 19.13 -9.77 -2.24
C VAL A 395 18.16 -10.97 -2.36
N ARG A 396 16.87 -10.76 -2.04
CA ARG A 396 15.85 -11.81 -2.19
C ARG A 396 15.53 -12.12 -3.65
N LEU A 397 15.44 -11.10 -4.48
CA LEU A 397 15.17 -11.26 -5.91
C LEU A 397 16.33 -11.98 -6.61
N GLU A 398 17.59 -11.64 -6.28
CA GLU A 398 18.79 -12.29 -6.82
C GLU A 398 18.85 -13.77 -6.42
N ALA A 399 18.64 -14.07 -5.14
CA ALA A 399 18.60 -15.45 -4.65
C ALA A 399 17.47 -16.27 -5.32
N ALA A 400 16.32 -15.62 -5.58
CA ALA A 400 15.19 -16.25 -6.26
C ALA A 400 15.41 -16.41 -7.77
N ALA A 401 16.16 -15.53 -8.41
CA ALA A 401 16.48 -15.57 -9.83
C ALA A 401 17.67 -16.52 -10.16
N ALA A 402 18.44 -16.89 -9.17
CA ALA A 402 19.53 -17.88 -9.32
C ALA A 402 18.96 -19.22 -9.80
N PRO A 403 19.68 -19.96 -10.69
CA PRO A 403 19.23 -21.20 -11.32
C PRO A 403 18.93 -22.31 -10.32
#